data_80f2834ef232f355a343dc9e1a3fe2e8
#
_entry.id   80f2834ef232f355a343dc9e1a3fe2e8
#
_cell.length_a   1.000
_cell.length_b   1.000
_cell.length_c   1.000
_cell.angle_alpha   90.00
_cell.angle_beta   90.00
_cell.angle_gamma   90.00
#
_symmetry.space_group_name_H-M   'P 1'
#
loop_
_entity.id
_entity.type
_entity.pdbx_description
1 polymer ?
#
loop_
_entity_poly.entity_id
_entity_poly.type
_entity_poly.pdbx_seq_one_letter_code
_entity_poly.pdbx_strand_id
1 'polypeptide(L)'
;LTYNVQGIGTGLKLSSEVIADIFLGKVTKWNDNKIAKLNAGIKLPHDSILVVHRSDGSGTTGIFTDYLSKVSTEWKSKVGTGTAVNWPFGLGGKGNEGVTGLVKQTPGAIGYVELIYAKNNSLNYAFVQNKSGSFVEPSTKSVSAAAEGSLKTIPGDFRVSITNAAGKNSYPISGFTYLLVYKNMNKDKGKDLVKFLHWAIHSGQKDAETLHYAP
;
A
#
# COMPACT_ATOMS: atom_id res chain seq x y z
N LEU A 1 4.35 -1.94 1.18
CA LEU A 1 4.77 -3.27 1.61
C LEU A 1 5.90 -3.17 2.62
N THR A 2 5.74 -3.78 3.78
CA THR A 2 6.71 -3.81 4.88
C THR A 2 7.09 -5.26 5.19
N TYR A 3 8.32 -5.46 5.69
CA TYR A 3 8.84 -6.81 5.95
C TYR A 3 9.81 -6.83 7.13
N ASN A 4 10.01 -8.02 7.69
CA ASN A 4 10.96 -8.31 8.75
C ASN A 4 11.89 -9.46 8.33
N VAL A 5 12.97 -9.12 7.66
CA VAL A 5 13.97 -10.09 7.16
C VAL A 5 15.32 -9.75 7.78
N GLN A 6 15.90 -10.69 8.48
CA GLN A 6 17.17 -10.47 9.19
C GLN A 6 18.29 -10.08 8.21
N GLY A 7 19.00 -9.01 8.52
CA GLY A 7 20.10 -8.51 7.71
C GLY A 7 19.70 -7.77 6.43
N ILE A 8 18.40 -7.61 6.16
CA ILE A 8 17.90 -6.89 4.98
C ILE A 8 17.25 -5.58 5.44
N GLY A 9 17.86 -4.47 5.07
CA GLY A 9 17.33 -3.12 5.31
C GLY A 9 16.21 -2.73 4.34
N THR A 10 15.75 -1.49 4.45
CA THR A 10 14.77 -0.89 3.53
C THR A 10 15.29 -0.86 2.09
N GLY A 11 14.40 -1.04 1.11
CA GLY A 11 14.71 -0.90 -0.31
C GLY A 11 14.82 -2.22 -1.07
N LEU A 12 14.42 -3.35 -0.46
CA LEU A 12 14.28 -4.61 -1.20
C LEU A 12 13.35 -4.40 -2.39
N LYS A 13 13.80 -4.75 -3.58
CA LYS A 13 13.07 -4.59 -4.84
C LYS A 13 12.12 -5.77 -5.05
N LEU A 14 10.84 -5.48 -5.24
CA LEU A 14 9.82 -6.46 -5.55
C LEU A 14 9.06 -6.05 -6.81
N SER A 15 8.99 -6.94 -7.80
CA SER A 15 8.15 -6.73 -8.98
C SER A 15 6.69 -7.03 -8.66
N SER A 16 5.79 -6.52 -9.48
CA SER A 16 4.34 -6.78 -9.35
C SER A 16 4.01 -8.28 -9.41
N GLU A 17 4.70 -9.02 -10.28
CA GLU A 17 4.56 -10.48 -10.37
C GLU A 17 4.99 -11.17 -9.06
N VAL A 18 6.16 -10.81 -8.54
CA VAL A 18 6.68 -11.40 -7.29
C VAL A 18 5.75 -11.14 -6.12
N ILE A 19 5.22 -9.91 -6.01
CA ILE A 19 4.27 -9.56 -4.95
C ILE A 19 3.01 -10.42 -5.06
N ALA A 20 2.42 -10.52 -6.25
CA ALA A 20 1.25 -11.36 -6.46
C ALA A 20 1.53 -12.84 -6.14
N ASP A 21 2.67 -13.37 -6.56
CA ASP A 21 3.08 -14.75 -6.30
C ASP A 21 3.33 -15.03 -4.81
N ILE A 22 3.85 -14.05 -4.06
CA ILE A 22 3.99 -14.16 -2.60
C ILE A 22 2.60 -14.29 -1.96
N PHE A 23 1.67 -13.39 -2.27
CA PHE A 23 0.34 -13.38 -1.66
C PHE A 23 -0.59 -14.50 -2.19
N LEU A 24 -0.23 -15.16 -3.28
CA LEU A 24 -0.85 -16.41 -3.79
C LEU A 24 -0.18 -17.68 -3.24
N GLY A 25 0.91 -17.58 -2.47
CA GLY A 25 1.63 -18.73 -1.92
C GLY A 25 2.51 -19.49 -2.91
N LYS A 26 2.86 -18.88 -4.03
CA LYS A 26 3.74 -19.47 -5.05
C LYS A 26 5.21 -19.21 -4.77
N VAL A 27 5.53 -18.03 -4.26
CA VAL A 27 6.86 -17.67 -3.75
C VAL A 27 6.79 -17.71 -2.24
N THR A 28 7.47 -18.69 -1.65
CA THR A 28 7.36 -19.01 -0.20
C THR A 28 8.66 -18.81 0.56
N LYS A 29 9.76 -18.44 -0.11
CA LYS A 29 11.07 -18.22 0.50
C LYS A 29 11.68 -16.90 0.05
N TRP A 30 12.39 -16.25 0.94
CA TRP A 30 13.03 -14.97 0.64
C TRP A 30 14.16 -15.09 -0.39
N ASN A 31 14.87 -16.20 -0.44
CA ASN A 31 15.92 -16.48 -1.44
C ASN A 31 15.39 -17.08 -2.74
N ASP A 32 14.08 -17.01 -3.00
CA ASP A 32 13.54 -17.43 -4.30
C ASP A 32 14.25 -16.69 -5.45
N ASN A 33 14.50 -17.41 -6.55
CA ASN A 33 15.19 -16.88 -7.71
C ASN A 33 14.55 -15.63 -8.30
N LYS A 34 13.22 -15.49 -8.22
CA LYS A 34 12.49 -14.31 -8.69
C LYS A 34 12.85 -13.07 -7.86
N ILE A 35 13.00 -13.22 -6.53
CA ILE A 35 13.42 -12.13 -5.64
C ILE A 35 14.91 -11.85 -5.81
N ALA A 36 15.74 -12.90 -5.83
CA ALA A 36 17.20 -12.78 -5.92
C ALA A 36 17.66 -12.05 -7.19
N LYS A 37 17.05 -12.33 -8.35
CA LYS A 37 17.33 -11.66 -9.62
C LYS A 37 17.09 -10.14 -9.59
N LEU A 38 16.09 -9.70 -8.83
CA LEU A 38 15.78 -8.27 -8.67
C LEU A 38 16.74 -7.56 -7.70
N ASN A 39 17.45 -8.32 -6.87
CA ASN A 39 18.25 -7.83 -5.76
C ASN A 39 19.69 -8.34 -5.81
N ALA A 40 20.31 -8.26 -7.00
CA ALA A 40 21.69 -8.69 -7.21
C ALA A 40 22.63 -8.04 -6.18
N GLY A 41 23.50 -8.84 -5.56
CA GLY A 41 24.43 -8.40 -4.52
C GLY A 41 23.86 -8.42 -3.09
N ILE A 42 22.57 -8.68 -2.90
CA ILE A 42 21.98 -8.89 -1.58
C ILE A 42 21.93 -10.39 -1.27
N LYS A 43 22.56 -10.80 -0.16
CA LYS A 43 22.48 -12.19 0.32
C LYS A 43 21.14 -12.40 1.05
N LEU A 44 20.15 -12.91 0.32
CA LEU A 44 18.83 -13.21 0.87
C LEU A 44 18.87 -14.49 1.72
N PRO A 45 18.22 -14.53 2.90
CA PRO A 45 18.17 -15.71 3.74
C PRO A 45 17.26 -16.80 3.16
N HIS A 46 17.47 -18.03 3.58
CA HIS A 46 16.66 -19.20 3.16
C HIS A 46 15.34 -19.31 3.92
N ASP A 47 14.95 -18.25 4.62
CA ASP A 47 13.78 -18.22 5.49
C ASP A 47 12.47 -18.26 4.69
N SER A 48 11.45 -18.84 5.31
CA SER A 48 10.10 -18.83 4.76
C SER A 48 9.49 -17.44 4.81
N ILE A 49 8.69 -17.10 3.80
CA ILE A 49 7.89 -15.89 3.78
C ILE A 49 6.59 -16.15 4.54
N LEU A 50 6.32 -15.34 5.57
CA LEU A 50 5.08 -15.36 6.35
C LEU A 50 4.23 -14.15 5.97
N VAL A 51 3.12 -14.39 5.28
CA VAL A 51 2.21 -13.30 4.87
C VAL A 51 1.38 -12.83 6.05
N VAL A 52 1.32 -11.51 6.22
CA VAL A 52 0.46 -10.84 7.20
C VAL A 52 -0.53 -9.93 6.46
N HIS A 53 -1.82 -10.07 6.78
CA HIS A 53 -2.90 -9.32 6.13
C HIS A 53 -3.86 -8.74 7.17
N ARG A 54 -4.81 -7.91 6.73
CA ARG A 54 -5.86 -7.38 7.60
C ARG A 54 -6.93 -8.44 7.88
N SER A 55 -7.37 -8.51 9.12
CA SER A 55 -8.47 -9.38 9.56
C SER A 55 -9.82 -8.66 9.67
N ASP A 56 -9.84 -7.35 9.44
CA ASP A 56 -11.01 -6.47 9.49
C ASP A 56 -11.27 -5.82 8.12
N GLY A 57 -12.42 -5.19 7.94
CA GLY A 57 -12.71 -4.36 6.77
C GLY A 57 -11.78 -3.15 6.70
N SER A 58 -11.08 -2.96 5.57
CA SER A 58 -9.97 -2.00 5.47
C SER A 58 -9.89 -1.34 4.09
N GLY A 59 -9.81 -0.01 4.07
CA GLY A 59 -9.47 0.75 2.86
C GLY A 59 -8.07 0.41 2.33
N THR A 60 -7.10 0.18 3.22
CA THR A 60 -5.74 -0.25 2.86
C THR A 60 -5.77 -1.62 2.15
N THR A 61 -6.60 -2.55 2.63
CA THR A 61 -6.85 -3.83 1.92
C THR A 61 -7.48 -3.60 0.55
N GLY A 62 -8.47 -2.70 0.46
CA GLY A 62 -9.10 -2.35 -0.81
C GLY A 62 -8.10 -1.86 -1.85
N ILE A 63 -7.21 -0.96 -1.48
CA ILE A 63 -6.14 -0.43 -2.35
C ILE A 63 -5.17 -1.55 -2.74
N PHE A 64 -4.73 -2.36 -1.79
CA PHE A 64 -3.77 -3.43 -2.05
C PHE A 64 -4.34 -4.52 -2.95
N THR A 65 -5.55 -4.97 -2.71
CA THR A 65 -6.22 -6.01 -3.51
C THR A 65 -6.63 -5.50 -4.90
N ASP A 66 -6.97 -4.20 -5.05
CA ASP A 66 -7.16 -3.57 -6.34
C ASP A 66 -5.86 -3.55 -7.16
N TYR A 67 -4.74 -3.18 -6.53
CA TYR A 67 -3.43 -3.28 -7.17
C TYR A 67 -3.13 -4.72 -7.61
N LEU A 68 -3.27 -5.70 -6.74
CA LEU A 68 -3.00 -7.12 -7.07
C LEU A 68 -3.90 -7.62 -8.22
N SER A 69 -5.16 -7.20 -8.25
CA SER A 69 -6.10 -7.55 -9.33
C SER A 69 -5.74 -6.91 -10.68
N LYS A 70 -5.06 -5.74 -10.67
CA LYS A 70 -4.59 -5.08 -11.88
C LYS A 70 -3.32 -5.70 -12.46
N VAL A 71 -2.49 -6.32 -11.60
CA VAL A 71 -1.19 -6.86 -12.01
C VAL A 71 -1.15 -8.38 -12.11
N SER A 72 -2.19 -9.07 -11.64
CA SER A 72 -2.29 -10.53 -11.67
C SER A 72 -3.71 -10.98 -12.05
N THR A 73 -3.84 -11.61 -13.21
CA THR A 73 -5.12 -12.20 -13.65
C THR A 73 -5.55 -13.34 -12.74
N GLU A 74 -4.59 -14.10 -12.20
CA GLU A 74 -4.87 -15.19 -11.27
C GLU A 74 -5.39 -14.67 -9.93
N TRP A 75 -4.74 -13.62 -9.36
CA TRP A 75 -5.28 -12.96 -8.17
C TRP A 75 -6.70 -12.45 -8.41
N LYS A 76 -6.91 -11.76 -9.53
CA LYS A 76 -8.23 -11.22 -9.90
C LYS A 76 -9.31 -12.29 -9.95
N SER A 77 -8.98 -13.47 -10.47
CA SER A 77 -9.96 -14.57 -10.61
C SER A 77 -10.19 -15.36 -9.33
N LYS A 78 -9.15 -15.53 -8.49
CA LYS A 78 -9.21 -16.37 -7.28
C LYS A 78 -9.63 -15.61 -6.03
N VAL A 79 -9.21 -14.36 -5.89
CA VAL A 79 -9.39 -13.55 -4.68
C VAL A 79 -10.18 -12.27 -4.97
N GLY A 80 -9.80 -11.54 -6.03
CA GLY A 80 -10.46 -10.30 -6.44
C GLY A 80 -10.04 -9.07 -5.64
N THR A 81 -10.92 -8.06 -5.63
CA THR A 81 -10.75 -6.77 -4.98
C THR A 81 -11.82 -6.55 -3.93
N GLY A 82 -11.45 -6.06 -2.75
CA GLY A 82 -12.39 -5.72 -1.69
C GLY A 82 -11.71 -5.16 -0.46
N THR A 83 -12.49 -4.51 0.40
CA THR A 83 -12.03 -4.07 1.74
C THR A 83 -11.88 -5.23 2.71
N ALA A 84 -12.48 -6.37 2.39
CA ALA A 84 -12.31 -7.67 3.01
C ALA A 84 -12.38 -8.73 1.92
N VAL A 85 -11.44 -9.66 1.89
CA VAL A 85 -11.35 -10.74 0.90
C VAL A 85 -11.03 -12.06 1.62
N ASN A 86 -11.28 -13.17 0.93
CA ASN A 86 -10.85 -14.49 1.40
C ASN A 86 -9.36 -14.68 1.08
N TRP A 87 -8.49 -14.38 2.06
CA TRP A 87 -7.07 -14.56 1.90
C TRP A 87 -6.72 -16.05 1.72
N PRO A 88 -5.86 -16.40 0.75
CA PRO A 88 -5.46 -17.80 0.53
C PRO A 88 -4.78 -18.42 1.76
N PHE A 89 -4.02 -17.63 2.51
CA PHE A 89 -3.29 -18.01 3.73
C PHE A 89 -2.73 -16.74 4.39
N GLY A 90 -2.07 -16.90 5.52
CA GLY A 90 -1.40 -15.83 6.26
C GLY A 90 -1.98 -15.59 7.64
N LEU A 91 -1.39 -14.64 8.34
CA LEU A 91 -1.79 -14.22 9.67
C LEU A 91 -2.64 -12.95 9.58
N GLY A 92 -3.80 -12.94 10.23
CA GLY A 92 -4.69 -11.79 10.29
C GLY A 92 -4.35 -10.83 11.42
N GLY A 93 -4.06 -9.56 11.10
CA GLY A 93 -3.88 -8.47 12.06
C GLY A 93 -5.02 -7.46 12.01
N LYS A 94 -5.57 -7.08 13.17
CA LYS A 94 -6.62 -6.06 13.23
C LYS A 94 -6.01 -4.65 13.14
N GLY A 95 -6.49 -3.84 12.22
CA GLY A 95 -5.96 -2.50 11.96
C GLY A 95 -4.56 -2.52 11.32
N ASN A 96 -4.06 -1.35 10.95
CA ASN A 96 -2.66 -1.20 10.54
C ASN A 96 -1.72 -1.53 11.70
N GLU A 97 -2.12 -1.21 12.92
CA GLU A 97 -1.37 -1.50 14.16
C GLU A 97 -1.15 -3.01 14.35
N GLY A 98 -2.20 -3.82 14.16
CA GLY A 98 -2.12 -5.27 14.29
C GLY A 98 -1.21 -5.89 13.23
N VAL A 99 -1.30 -5.46 11.96
CA VAL A 99 -0.39 -5.90 10.90
C VAL A 99 1.05 -5.47 11.20
N THR A 100 1.26 -4.21 11.60
CA THR A 100 2.57 -3.67 11.98
C THR A 100 3.20 -4.49 13.12
N GLY A 101 2.44 -4.77 14.17
CA GLY A 101 2.89 -5.56 15.32
C GLY A 101 3.29 -6.98 14.93
N LEU A 102 2.47 -7.66 14.12
CA LEU A 102 2.76 -9.02 13.63
C LEU A 102 4.02 -9.03 12.74
N VAL A 103 4.16 -8.10 11.80
CA VAL A 103 5.36 -8.03 10.96
C VAL A 103 6.60 -7.78 11.82
N LYS A 104 6.53 -6.84 12.77
CA LYS A 104 7.66 -6.50 13.64
C LYS A 104 8.15 -7.68 14.49
N GLN A 105 7.22 -8.49 14.99
CA GLN A 105 7.51 -9.59 15.90
C GLN A 105 7.82 -10.92 15.20
N THR A 106 7.52 -11.04 13.91
CA THR A 106 7.62 -12.31 13.18
C THR A 106 8.76 -12.28 12.17
N PRO A 107 9.90 -12.94 12.42
CA PRO A 107 10.96 -13.08 11.43
C PRO A 107 10.45 -13.71 10.15
N GLY A 108 10.87 -13.18 8.99
CA GLY A 108 10.42 -13.62 7.67
C GLY A 108 9.04 -13.08 7.25
N ALA A 109 8.39 -12.27 8.07
CA ALA A 109 7.08 -11.73 7.74
C ALA A 109 7.13 -10.65 6.63
N ILE A 110 6.08 -10.61 5.82
CA ILE A 110 5.74 -9.53 4.88
C ILE A 110 4.27 -9.15 5.05
N GLY A 111 3.99 -7.85 5.04
CA GLY A 111 2.63 -7.33 5.15
C GLY A 111 2.46 -6.02 4.39
N TYR A 112 1.28 -5.43 4.47
CA TYR A 112 0.97 -4.12 3.90
C TYR A 112 0.31 -3.24 4.97
N VAL A 113 0.76 -1.99 5.03
CA VAL A 113 0.27 -0.96 5.95
C VAL A 113 0.39 0.42 5.29
N GLU A 114 -0.26 1.42 5.82
CA GLU A 114 0.02 2.80 5.44
C GLU A 114 1.46 3.17 5.82
N LEU A 115 2.10 4.04 5.02
CA LEU A 115 3.52 4.36 5.13
C LEU A 115 3.92 4.86 6.53
N ILE A 116 3.04 5.65 7.16
CA ILE A 116 3.28 6.20 8.51
C ILE A 116 3.52 5.08 9.55
N TYR A 117 2.79 3.97 9.45
CA TYR A 117 2.96 2.84 10.38
C TYR A 117 4.31 2.16 10.22
N ALA A 118 4.78 1.98 8.98
CA ALA A 118 6.09 1.42 8.73
C ALA A 118 7.20 2.33 9.27
N LYS A 119 7.11 3.64 9.00
CA LYS A 119 8.12 4.62 9.44
C LYS A 119 8.15 4.81 10.95
N ASN A 120 7.01 5.02 11.59
CA ASN A 120 6.92 5.24 13.03
C ASN A 120 7.36 4.01 13.86
N ASN A 121 7.29 2.81 13.27
CA ASN A 121 7.72 1.57 13.92
C ASN A 121 9.08 1.06 13.46
N SER A 122 9.81 1.86 12.63
CA SER A 122 11.12 1.52 12.09
C SER A 122 11.12 0.17 11.34
N LEU A 123 10.01 -0.15 10.66
CA LEU A 123 9.93 -1.33 9.80
C LEU A 123 10.59 -1.06 8.45
N ASN A 124 11.27 -2.07 7.92
CA ASN A 124 11.75 -2.04 6.56
C ASN A 124 10.61 -2.13 5.56
N TYR A 125 10.73 -1.44 4.43
CA TYR A 125 9.73 -1.45 3.36
C TYR A 125 10.37 -1.63 1.99
N ALA A 126 9.61 -2.22 1.08
CA ALA A 126 10.05 -2.57 -0.26
C ALA A 126 9.94 -1.39 -1.24
N PHE A 127 10.84 -1.37 -2.22
CA PHE A 127 10.66 -0.60 -3.44
C PHE A 127 9.90 -1.45 -4.44
N VAL A 128 8.77 -0.94 -4.91
CA VAL A 128 7.84 -1.69 -5.77
C VAL A 128 7.99 -1.26 -7.22
N GLN A 129 8.08 -2.26 -8.11
CA GLN A 129 8.13 -2.00 -9.53
C GLN A 129 6.77 -1.48 -10.02
N ASN A 130 6.79 -0.32 -10.67
CA ASN A 130 5.61 0.29 -11.24
C ASN A 130 5.39 -0.12 -12.71
N LYS A 131 4.29 0.36 -13.31
CA LYS A 131 3.90 0.09 -14.70
C LYS A 131 4.95 0.51 -15.73
N SER A 132 5.83 1.46 -15.39
CA SER A 132 6.94 1.91 -16.24
C SER A 132 8.21 1.07 -16.07
N GLY A 133 8.20 0.01 -15.25
CA GLY A 133 9.35 -0.83 -14.96
C GLY A 133 10.31 -0.27 -13.90
N SER A 134 10.05 0.91 -13.34
CA SER A 134 10.88 1.54 -12.33
C SER A 134 10.56 0.99 -10.94
N PHE A 135 11.59 0.74 -10.11
CA PHE A 135 11.41 0.45 -8.69
C PHE A 135 11.29 1.75 -7.91
N VAL A 136 10.13 1.97 -7.30
CA VAL A 136 9.77 3.24 -6.66
C VAL A 136 9.64 3.05 -5.16
N GLU A 137 10.28 3.96 -4.41
CA GLU A 137 10.14 4.08 -2.96
C GLU A 137 8.77 4.67 -2.60
N PRO A 138 8.06 4.13 -1.59
CA PRO A 138 6.87 4.79 -1.06
C PRO A 138 7.24 6.10 -0.37
N SER A 139 6.69 7.21 -0.87
CA SER A 139 6.90 8.55 -0.33
C SER A 139 5.72 9.46 -0.72
N THR A 140 5.56 10.59 -0.04
CA THR A 140 4.56 11.61 -0.42
C THR A 140 4.73 12.02 -1.88
N LYS A 141 5.97 12.24 -2.34
CA LYS A 141 6.27 12.59 -3.73
C LYS A 141 5.84 11.53 -4.74
N SER A 142 6.09 10.24 -4.43
CA SER A 142 5.74 9.16 -5.36
C SER A 142 4.24 8.85 -5.37
N VAL A 143 3.53 9.16 -4.27
CA VAL A 143 2.06 9.09 -4.19
C VAL A 143 1.44 10.26 -4.97
N SER A 144 1.95 11.51 -4.81
CA SER A 144 1.52 12.65 -5.63
C SER A 144 1.72 12.39 -7.12
N ALA A 145 2.86 11.80 -7.51
CA ALA A 145 3.09 11.41 -8.91
C ALA A 145 2.07 10.38 -9.42
N ALA A 146 1.60 9.46 -8.57
CA ALA A 146 0.54 8.52 -8.93
C ALA A 146 -0.82 9.24 -9.11
N ALA A 147 -1.13 10.22 -8.27
CA ALA A 147 -2.32 11.05 -8.42
C ALA A 147 -2.27 11.88 -9.71
N GLU A 148 -1.16 12.56 -9.99
CA GLU A 148 -0.93 13.32 -11.25
C GLU A 148 -1.11 12.45 -12.49
N GLY A 149 -0.58 11.22 -12.48
CA GLY A 149 -0.73 10.25 -13.56
C GLY A 149 -2.18 9.87 -13.86
N SER A 150 -3.10 10.16 -12.94
CA SER A 150 -4.53 9.82 -13.02
C SER A 150 -5.44 11.03 -13.24
N LEU A 151 -4.93 12.26 -13.19
CA LEU A 151 -5.72 13.51 -13.28
C LEU A 151 -6.66 13.55 -14.48
N LYS A 152 -6.22 13.06 -15.64
CA LYS A 152 -7.02 13.06 -16.88
C LYS A 152 -8.22 12.10 -16.85
N THR A 153 -8.27 11.20 -15.87
CA THR A 153 -9.28 10.15 -15.76
C THR A 153 -10.16 10.30 -14.52
N ILE A 154 -9.97 11.38 -13.75
CA ILE A 154 -10.77 11.63 -12.55
C ILE A 154 -12.20 12.00 -12.97
N PRO A 155 -13.24 11.22 -12.58
CA PRO A 155 -14.62 11.55 -12.85
C PRO A 155 -15.09 12.72 -11.98
N GLY A 156 -16.22 13.36 -12.33
CA GLY A 156 -16.74 14.50 -11.58
C GLY A 156 -17.15 14.20 -10.14
N ASP A 157 -17.29 12.94 -9.77
CA ASP A 157 -17.58 12.50 -8.39
C ASP A 157 -16.29 12.08 -7.62
N PHE A 158 -15.11 12.25 -8.23
CA PHE A 158 -13.79 11.94 -7.69
C PHE A 158 -13.56 10.46 -7.29
N ARG A 159 -14.48 9.54 -7.59
CA ARG A 159 -14.30 8.11 -7.31
C ARG A 159 -13.39 7.47 -8.36
N VAL A 160 -12.12 7.44 -8.09
CA VAL A 160 -11.10 6.90 -8.99
C VAL A 160 -10.05 6.09 -8.23
N SER A 161 -9.61 4.99 -8.82
CA SER A 161 -8.46 4.24 -8.33
C SER A 161 -7.18 4.76 -9.00
N ILE A 162 -6.21 5.11 -8.18
CA ILE A 162 -4.85 5.50 -8.61
C ILE A 162 -3.82 4.38 -8.42
N THR A 163 -4.25 3.15 -8.13
CA THR A 163 -3.37 1.98 -8.09
C THR A 163 -2.84 1.67 -9.48
N ASN A 164 -1.57 1.30 -9.57
CA ASN A 164 -0.86 1.02 -10.82
C ASN A 164 -0.94 2.17 -11.85
N ALA A 165 -0.94 3.41 -11.34
CA ALA A 165 -0.98 4.62 -12.18
C ALA A 165 0.22 4.69 -13.13
N ALA A 166 0.05 5.36 -14.26
CA ALA A 166 1.14 5.66 -15.18
C ALA A 166 2.13 6.65 -14.57
N GLY A 167 3.37 6.61 -15.04
CA GLY A 167 4.43 7.55 -14.63
C GLY A 167 5.65 6.83 -14.05
N LYS A 168 6.84 7.31 -14.42
CA LYS A 168 8.11 6.70 -13.99
C LYS A 168 8.31 6.73 -12.48
N ASN A 169 7.79 7.78 -11.81
CA ASN A 169 7.97 8.00 -10.38
C ASN A 169 6.72 7.64 -9.56
N SER A 170 5.65 7.13 -10.20
CA SER A 170 4.39 6.80 -9.54
C SER A 170 4.54 5.56 -8.66
N TYR A 171 4.23 5.67 -7.36
CA TYR A 171 4.17 4.50 -6.48
C TYR A 171 2.90 3.69 -6.79
N PRO A 172 3.01 2.40 -7.12
CA PRO A 172 1.89 1.67 -7.70
C PRO A 172 0.80 1.27 -6.71
N ILE A 173 1.07 1.27 -5.40
CA ILE A 173 0.10 0.93 -4.35
C ILE A 173 -0.31 2.23 -3.65
N SER A 174 -1.01 3.09 -4.38
CA SER A 174 -1.47 4.40 -3.93
C SER A 174 -2.99 4.49 -4.00
N GLY A 175 -3.60 5.26 -3.11
CA GLY A 175 -5.03 5.48 -3.10
C GLY A 175 -5.39 6.81 -2.43
N PHE A 176 -6.56 7.33 -2.74
CA PHE A 176 -7.10 8.50 -2.06
C PHE A 176 -7.78 8.12 -0.76
N THR A 177 -7.72 9.02 0.22
CA THR A 177 -8.57 8.99 1.41
C THR A 177 -9.79 9.87 1.15
N TYR A 178 -10.98 9.33 1.36
CA TYR A 178 -12.25 10.01 1.13
C TYR A 178 -12.92 10.37 2.45
N LEU A 179 -13.32 11.62 2.58
CA LEU A 179 -14.19 12.10 3.66
C LEU A 179 -15.65 12.10 3.17
N LEU A 180 -16.46 11.22 3.73
CA LEU A 180 -17.89 11.15 3.41
C LEU A 180 -18.67 12.12 4.28
N VAL A 181 -19.39 13.04 3.67
CA VAL A 181 -20.19 14.05 4.35
C VAL A 181 -21.63 14.01 3.87
N TYR A 182 -22.59 14.27 4.78
CA TYR A 182 -23.99 14.42 4.40
C TYR A 182 -24.19 15.70 3.60
N LYS A 183 -24.93 15.61 2.48
CA LYS A 183 -25.30 16.79 1.67
C LYS A 183 -26.16 17.78 2.46
N ASN A 184 -27.06 17.27 3.29
CA ASN A 184 -27.94 18.07 4.16
C ASN A 184 -27.52 17.85 5.60
N MET A 185 -27.15 18.91 6.28
CA MET A 185 -26.71 18.91 7.67
C MET A 185 -27.37 20.04 8.45
N ASN A 186 -27.40 19.90 9.77
CA ASN A 186 -27.73 21.04 10.66
C ASN A 186 -26.84 22.23 10.32
N LYS A 187 -27.45 23.44 10.23
CA LYS A 187 -26.80 24.65 9.72
C LYS A 187 -25.47 24.96 10.41
N ASP A 188 -25.41 24.83 11.73
CA ASP A 188 -24.23 25.22 12.51
C ASP A 188 -23.13 24.17 12.36
N LYS A 189 -23.46 22.90 12.55
CA LYS A 189 -22.51 21.77 12.31
C LYS A 189 -21.99 21.72 10.88
N GLY A 190 -22.87 22.02 9.91
CA GLY A 190 -22.49 22.07 8.50
C GLY A 190 -21.49 23.19 8.22
N LYS A 191 -21.66 24.38 8.80
CA LYS A 191 -20.71 25.49 8.64
C LYS A 191 -19.34 25.16 9.22
N ASP A 192 -19.29 24.56 10.41
CA ASP A 192 -18.02 24.24 11.06
C ASP A 192 -17.30 23.12 10.31
N LEU A 193 -18.03 22.12 9.80
CA LEU A 193 -17.46 21.08 8.94
C LEU A 193 -16.87 21.68 7.66
N VAL A 194 -17.59 22.59 6.98
CA VAL A 194 -17.09 23.25 5.76
C VAL A 194 -15.83 24.07 6.05
N LYS A 195 -15.75 24.79 7.17
CA LYS A 195 -14.54 25.50 7.59
C LYS A 195 -13.37 24.54 7.79
N PHE A 196 -13.61 23.41 8.49
CA PHE A 196 -12.60 22.39 8.69
C PHE A 196 -12.11 21.78 7.38
N LEU A 197 -13.03 21.42 6.48
CA LEU A 197 -12.67 20.86 5.18
C LEU A 197 -11.89 21.88 4.33
N HIS A 198 -12.32 23.15 4.34
CA HIS A 198 -11.58 24.21 3.66
C HIS A 198 -10.16 24.36 4.22
N TRP A 199 -9.99 24.36 5.54
CA TRP A 199 -8.67 24.37 6.15
C TRP A 199 -7.86 23.14 5.74
N ALA A 200 -8.45 21.92 5.79
CA ALA A 200 -7.79 20.66 5.48
C ALA A 200 -7.23 20.62 4.05
N ILE A 201 -7.97 21.14 3.05
CA ILE A 201 -7.54 21.15 1.65
C ILE A 201 -6.71 22.39 1.26
N HIS A 202 -6.40 23.28 2.20
CA HIS A 202 -5.57 24.47 1.97
C HIS A 202 -4.41 24.54 2.98
N SER A 203 -4.57 25.30 4.07
CA SER A 203 -3.48 25.53 5.02
C SER A 203 -3.10 24.31 5.85
N GLY A 204 -3.99 23.33 6.01
CA GLY A 204 -3.73 22.06 6.68
C GLY A 204 -2.91 21.05 5.87
N GLN A 205 -2.68 21.30 4.57
CA GLN A 205 -1.92 20.37 3.72
C GLN A 205 -0.48 20.13 4.21
N LYS A 206 0.17 21.16 4.77
CA LYS A 206 1.50 21.02 5.38
C LYS A 206 1.55 20.04 6.55
N ASP A 207 0.43 19.86 7.25
CA ASP A 207 0.36 18.93 8.37
C ASP A 207 0.21 17.49 7.87
N ALA A 208 -0.40 17.28 6.68
CA ALA A 208 -0.50 15.97 6.04
C ALA A 208 0.88 15.39 5.71
N GLU A 209 1.82 16.21 5.23
CA GLU A 209 3.18 15.75 4.91
C GLU A 209 3.93 15.19 6.15
N THR A 210 3.73 15.81 7.32
CA THR A 210 4.36 15.33 8.57
C THR A 210 3.84 13.95 8.99
N LEU A 211 2.63 13.60 8.55
CA LEU A 211 1.98 12.32 8.74
C LEU A 211 2.23 11.34 7.58
N HIS A 212 3.11 11.70 6.65
CA HIS A 212 3.40 10.92 5.44
C HIS A 212 2.20 10.69 4.51
N TYR A 213 1.22 11.57 4.55
CA TYR A 213 0.18 11.67 3.52
C TYR A 213 0.57 12.69 2.47
N ALA A 214 0.33 12.38 1.21
CA ALA A 214 0.53 13.32 0.12
C ALA A 214 -0.58 14.37 0.15
N PRO A 215 -0.22 15.68 0.18
CA PRO A 215 -1.16 16.78 0.16
C PRO A 215 -1.86 16.93 -1.20
#